data_23d9dbc72d3c80efc34fd0500b786abf
#
_entry.id   23d9dbc72d3c80efc34fd0500b786abf
#
_cell.length_a   1.000
_cell.length_b   1.000
_cell.length_c   1.000
_cell.angle_alpha   90.00
_cell.angle_beta   90.00
_cell.angle_gamma   90.00
#
_symmetry.space_group_name_H-M   'P 1'
#
loop_
_entity.id
_entity.type
_entity.pdbx_description
1 polymer ?
#
loop_
_entity_poly.entity_id
_entity_poly.type
_entity_poly.pdbx_seq_one_letter_code
_entity_poly.pdbx_strand_id
1 'polypeptide(L)'
;MKRLTRIGRLFTGTATGVIEQASVILDDDRIAWCGRQGDEPLDLMGYVSQDEDCGGGLVTAGLIDAHTHPLYAGNRMAEVAMRTAGASYLEIGKAGGGIVATVKATREASSGALEDAAALRLKRWFEGGATTVEAKTGYHLEREGELESIRILSRLGERPDLPRIEVTFLGAHALPPDRGAKLGKYAKEVARWCPDAHEAGARFCDVFCDEGYFSVSQSRHILKAALDAKLIPRIHADELARTGGSKLAAELHAVSADHLLCANRGDAVTLARAGVVATLAPGTAMSIGKLPPVKELAAAGAVIALGTDHNPGTSGITSMSLVVAMAVGVFKMSAAQALTAATVGGALSVSRSDRGAVAPSMVADLVLWEADHEGAFAWAYGLKPRRVWRGGVPIS
;
A
#
# COMPACT_ATOMS: atom_id res chain seq x y z
N MET A 1 18.15 20.83 -15.68
CA MET A 1 16.81 20.21 -15.86
C MET A 1 16.84 19.14 -16.95
N LYS A 2 15.99 18.14 -16.86
CA LYS A 2 15.76 17.10 -17.87
C LYS A 2 14.34 17.23 -18.40
N ARG A 3 14.12 16.97 -19.71
CA ARG A 3 12.79 16.92 -20.29
C ARG A 3 12.49 15.53 -20.82
N LEU A 4 11.35 14.96 -20.41
CA LEU A 4 10.75 13.78 -21.02
C LEU A 4 9.89 14.23 -22.19
N THR A 5 10.15 13.68 -23.37
CA THR A 5 9.53 14.09 -24.64
C THR A 5 8.79 12.93 -25.28
N ARG A 6 7.96 13.22 -26.30
CA ARG A 6 7.18 12.22 -27.03
C ARG A 6 6.41 11.27 -26.12
N ILE A 7 5.79 11.83 -25.07
CA ILE A 7 4.82 11.12 -24.25
C ILE A 7 3.51 11.09 -25.03
N GLY A 8 3.09 9.92 -25.48
CA GLY A 8 1.83 9.77 -26.24
C GLY A 8 0.62 10.16 -25.39
N ARG A 9 0.57 9.64 -24.15
CA ARG A 9 -0.47 9.94 -23.16
C ARG A 9 0.16 10.11 -21.79
N LEU A 10 -0.15 11.22 -21.13
CA LEU A 10 0.25 11.50 -19.76
C LEU A 10 -0.98 11.42 -18.85
N PHE A 11 -1.08 10.38 -18.01
CA PHE A 11 -2.12 10.29 -16.99
C PHE A 11 -1.67 11.10 -15.78
N THR A 12 -2.28 12.27 -15.58
CA THR A 12 -1.81 13.22 -14.54
C THR A 12 -2.24 12.85 -13.13
N GLY A 13 -3.33 12.10 -12.96
CA GLY A 13 -3.95 11.85 -11.65
C GLY A 13 -4.63 13.10 -11.03
N THR A 14 -4.72 14.20 -11.78
CA THR A 14 -5.36 15.46 -11.37
C THR A 14 -6.68 15.69 -12.12
N ALA A 15 -7.37 16.80 -11.82
CA ALA A 15 -8.56 17.21 -12.55
C ALA A 15 -8.30 17.44 -14.06
N THR A 16 -7.05 17.67 -14.47
CA THR A 16 -6.65 17.76 -15.87
C THR A 16 -6.87 16.42 -16.63
N GLY A 17 -6.84 15.28 -15.91
CA GLY A 17 -7.02 13.97 -16.50
C GLY A 17 -5.82 13.54 -17.33
N VAL A 18 -6.04 13.24 -18.63
CA VAL A 18 -5.00 12.82 -19.57
C VAL A 18 -4.60 13.97 -20.49
N ILE A 19 -3.29 14.15 -20.69
CA ILE A 19 -2.73 15.06 -21.67
C ILE A 19 -2.15 14.21 -22.81
N GLU A 20 -2.61 14.44 -24.04
CA GLU A 20 -2.08 13.78 -25.23
C GLU A 20 -0.88 14.56 -25.79
N GLN A 21 0.08 13.84 -26.41
CA GLN A 21 1.30 14.42 -26.97
C GLN A 21 2.00 15.32 -25.95
N ALA A 22 2.28 14.77 -24.77
CA ALA A 22 2.77 15.53 -23.63
C ALA A 22 4.32 15.55 -23.56
N SER A 23 4.81 16.49 -22.75
CA SER A 23 6.16 16.50 -22.22
C SER A 23 6.13 16.85 -20.72
N VAL A 24 7.20 16.48 -20.02
CA VAL A 24 7.40 16.77 -18.59
C VAL A 24 8.83 17.30 -18.40
N ILE A 25 8.95 18.43 -17.71
CA ILE A 25 10.25 19.00 -17.33
C ILE A 25 10.51 18.65 -15.87
N LEU A 26 11.67 18.04 -15.62
CA LEU A 26 12.14 17.67 -14.30
C LEU A 26 13.26 18.62 -13.86
N ASP A 27 13.17 19.09 -12.63
CA ASP A 27 14.22 19.83 -11.94
C ASP A 27 14.66 19.01 -10.72
N ASP A 28 15.83 18.41 -10.81
CA ASP A 28 16.32 17.42 -9.86
C ASP A 28 15.27 16.33 -9.55
N ASP A 29 14.77 16.27 -8.31
CA ASP A 29 13.81 15.28 -7.83
C ASP A 29 12.35 15.71 -7.99
N ARG A 30 12.09 16.88 -8.62
CA ARG A 30 10.74 17.46 -8.73
C ARG A 30 10.31 17.65 -10.19
N ILE A 31 9.00 17.66 -10.37
CA ILE A 31 8.39 18.07 -11.63
C ILE A 31 8.33 19.59 -11.65
N ALA A 32 9.04 20.22 -12.57
CA ALA A 32 8.98 21.67 -12.78
C ALA A 32 7.76 22.06 -13.62
N TRP A 33 7.41 21.24 -14.63
CA TRP A 33 6.29 21.50 -15.51
C TRP A 33 5.81 20.20 -16.19
N CYS A 34 4.53 20.17 -16.53
CA CYS A 34 3.95 19.13 -17.39
C CYS A 34 2.82 19.73 -18.23
N GLY A 35 2.71 19.33 -19.49
CA GLY A 35 1.73 19.84 -20.40
C GLY A 35 1.85 19.23 -21.80
N ARG A 36 1.15 19.85 -22.77
CA ARG A 36 1.28 19.42 -24.17
C ARG A 36 2.67 19.79 -24.69
N GLN A 37 3.30 18.89 -25.40
CA GLN A 37 4.59 19.14 -26.03
C GLN A 37 4.47 20.27 -27.06
N GLY A 38 5.34 21.26 -26.94
CA GLY A 38 5.31 22.50 -27.72
C GLY A 38 4.79 23.70 -26.93
N ASP A 39 4.15 23.48 -25.79
CA ASP A 39 3.65 24.53 -24.90
C ASP A 39 4.61 24.76 -23.69
N GLU A 40 5.84 24.21 -23.72
CA GLU A 40 6.80 24.35 -22.64
C GLU A 40 7.18 25.82 -22.42
N PRO A 41 7.22 26.28 -21.15
CA PRO A 41 7.65 27.64 -20.83
C PRO A 41 9.07 27.94 -21.31
N LEU A 42 9.25 29.03 -22.06
CA LEU A 42 10.54 29.41 -22.67
C LEU A 42 11.65 29.63 -21.63
N ASP A 43 11.28 30.16 -20.47
CA ASP A 43 12.18 30.37 -19.34
C ASP A 43 12.72 29.04 -18.79
N LEU A 44 11.90 28.01 -18.69
CA LEU A 44 12.35 26.67 -18.26
C LEU A 44 13.18 25.99 -19.34
N MET A 45 12.81 26.15 -20.60
CA MET A 45 13.52 25.54 -21.73
C MET A 45 15.00 25.97 -21.81
N GLY A 46 15.32 27.20 -21.34
CA GLY A 46 16.70 27.67 -21.22
C GLY A 46 17.59 26.86 -20.27
N TYR A 47 17.01 26.12 -19.34
CA TYR A 47 17.71 25.26 -18.36
C TYR A 47 17.68 23.78 -18.71
N VAL A 48 16.95 23.36 -19.76
CA VAL A 48 16.91 21.95 -20.19
C VAL A 48 18.22 21.60 -20.87
N SER A 49 18.96 20.67 -20.28
CA SER A 49 20.26 20.18 -20.79
C SER A 49 20.19 18.77 -21.36
N GLN A 50 19.07 18.06 -21.15
CA GLN A 50 18.89 16.69 -21.58
C GLN A 50 17.43 16.42 -21.97
N ASP A 51 17.25 15.82 -23.14
CA ASP A 51 15.97 15.25 -23.57
C ASP A 51 16.00 13.72 -23.44
N GLU A 52 14.90 13.15 -22.99
CA GLU A 52 14.68 11.70 -22.92
C GLU A 52 13.39 11.35 -23.64
N ASP A 53 13.52 10.50 -24.66
CA ASP A 53 12.42 10.10 -25.54
C ASP A 53 11.57 8.97 -24.94
N CYS A 54 10.29 9.20 -24.72
CA CYS A 54 9.32 8.22 -24.23
C CYS A 54 8.69 7.37 -25.35
N GLY A 55 9.02 7.63 -26.62
CA GLY A 55 8.63 6.81 -27.78
C GLY A 55 7.12 6.66 -27.98
N GLY A 56 6.32 7.65 -27.62
CA GLY A 56 4.86 7.64 -27.74
C GLY A 56 4.11 6.84 -26.67
N GLY A 57 4.82 6.37 -25.61
CA GLY A 57 4.22 5.54 -24.57
C GLY A 57 3.33 6.30 -23.59
N LEU A 58 2.61 5.53 -22.76
CA LEU A 58 1.86 6.03 -21.61
C LEU A 58 2.80 6.32 -20.45
N VAL A 59 2.70 7.53 -19.89
CA VAL A 59 3.39 7.90 -18.64
C VAL A 59 2.36 8.17 -17.54
N THR A 60 2.67 7.68 -16.33
CA THR A 60 1.89 7.93 -15.12
C THR A 60 2.81 8.37 -13.99
N ALA A 61 2.25 8.87 -12.90
CA ALA A 61 2.96 8.88 -11.62
C ALA A 61 3.32 7.44 -11.22
N GLY A 62 4.38 7.28 -10.41
CA GLY A 62 4.72 6.01 -9.80
C GLY A 62 3.56 5.44 -9.01
N LEU A 63 3.31 4.15 -9.16
CA LEU A 63 2.25 3.48 -8.40
C LEU A 63 2.63 3.43 -6.92
N ILE A 64 1.61 3.46 -6.08
CA ILE A 64 1.75 3.41 -4.62
C ILE A 64 1.00 2.20 -4.10
N ASP A 65 1.71 1.28 -3.48
CA ASP A 65 1.09 0.18 -2.76
C ASP A 65 0.74 0.61 -1.35
N ALA A 66 -0.55 0.75 -1.10
CA ALA A 66 -1.06 1.37 0.13
C ALA A 66 -1.20 0.40 1.31
N HIS A 67 -0.88 -0.90 1.12
CA HIS A 67 -1.04 -1.92 2.16
C HIS A 67 -0.24 -3.17 1.84
N THR A 68 0.84 -3.43 2.59
CA THR A 68 1.66 -4.65 2.42
C THR A 68 2.28 -5.14 3.72
N HIS A 69 2.69 -6.44 3.73
CA HIS A 69 3.43 -7.08 4.80
C HIS A 69 4.72 -7.72 4.26
N PRO A 70 5.71 -6.96 3.80
CA PRO A 70 6.84 -7.52 3.06
C PRO A 70 7.87 -8.23 3.94
N LEU A 71 7.87 -8.01 5.27
CA LEU A 71 8.89 -8.50 6.19
C LEU A 71 8.40 -9.70 6.99
N TYR A 72 8.77 -10.88 6.51
CA TYR A 72 8.50 -12.17 7.15
C TYR A 72 9.45 -13.24 6.63
N ALA A 73 9.58 -14.36 7.36
CA ALA A 73 10.23 -15.58 6.92
C ALA A 73 9.24 -16.73 6.73
N GLY A 74 9.69 -17.77 6.04
CA GLY A 74 8.89 -18.94 5.70
C GLY A 74 7.92 -18.67 4.55
N ASN A 75 7.07 -19.66 4.29
CA ASN A 75 5.96 -19.59 3.35
C ASN A 75 4.80 -20.46 3.83
N ARG A 76 3.62 -20.20 3.26
CA ARG A 76 2.40 -20.94 3.60
C ARG A 76 1.77 -21.63 2.38
N MET A 77 2.60 -21.99 1.40
CA MET A 77 2.13 -22.59 0.14
C MET A 77 1.42 -23.94 0.34
N ALA A 78 1.84 -24.72 1.35
CA ALA A 78 1.15 -25.97 1.69
C ALA A 78 -0.31 -25.77 2.11
N GLU A 79 -0.67 -24.59 2.63
CA GLU A 79 -2.05 -24.26 3.00
C GLU A 79 -2.97 -24.05 1.80
N VAL A 80 -2.42 -23.76 0.62
CA VAL A 80 -3.22 -23.56 -0.61
C VAL A 80 -4.03 -24.83 -0.91
N ALA A 81 -3.40 -26.00 -0.84
CA ALA A 81 -4.10 -27.26 -1.06
C ALA A 81 -5.21 -27.50 -0.01
N MET A 82 -4.97 -27.14 1.23
CA MET A 82 -5.99 -27.26 2.30
C MET A 82 -7.18 -26.33 2.04
N ARG A 83 -6.91 -25.08 1.68
CA ARG A 83 -7.96 -24.09 1.35
C ARG A 83 -8.78 -24.52 0.14
N THR A 84 -8.15 -24.97 -0.92
CA THR A 84 -8.86 -25.46 -2.13
C THR A 84 -9.67 -26.72 -1.86
N ALA A 85 -9.28 -27.53 -0.86
CA ALA A 85 -10.06 -28.67 -0.37
C ALA A 85 -11.20 -28.25 0.59
N GLY A 86 -11.37 -26.95 0.87
CA GLY A 86 -12.46 -26.42 1.71
C GLY A 86 -12.12 -26.34 3.20
N ALA A 87 -10.87 -26.51 3.60
CA ALA A 87 -10.48 -26.35 5.00
C ALA A 87 -10.68 -24.90 5.47
N SER A 88 -11.31 -24.74 6.63
CA SER A 88 -11.48 -23.47 7.29
C SER A 88 -10.15 -22.91 7.83
N TYR A 89 -10.09 -21.61 8.06
CA TYR A 89 -8.93 -20.96 8.67
C TYR A 89 -8.55 -21.58 10.03
N LEU A 90 -9.55 -21.98 10.83
CA LEU A 90 -9.35 -22.66 12.12
C LEU A 90 -8.73 -24.05 11.97
N GLU A 91 -9.15 -24.81 10.97
CA GLU A 91 -8.59 -26.15 10.70
C GLU A 91 -7.13 -26.05 10.24
N ILE A 92 -6.82 -25.07 9.38
CA ILE A 92 -5.45 -24.77 8.96
C ILE A 92 -4.58 -24.40 10.17
N GLY A 93 -5.10 -23.52 11.05
CA GLY A 93 -4.41 -23.15 12.29
C GLY A 93 -4.13 -24.31 13.22
N LYS A 94 -5.11 -25.22 13.41
CA LYS A 94 -4.95 -26.46 14.21
C LYS A 94 -3.93 -27.43 13.62
N ALA A 95 -3.77 -27.44 12.30
CA ALA A 95 -2.75 -28.22 11.60
C ALA A 95 -1.34 -27.61 11.67
N GLY A 96 -1.16 -26.53 12.44
CA GLY A 96 0.14 -25.85 12.61
C GLY A 96 0.44 -24.80 11.54
N GLY A 97 -0.53 -24.44 10.73
CA GLY A 97 -0.48 -23.35 9.72
C GLY A 97 -0.93 -21.99 10.28
N GLY A 98 -1.39 -21.13 9.39
CA GLY A 98 -1.88 -19.81 9.72
C GLY A 98 -0.76 -18.84 10.11
N ILE A 99 -1.14 -17.71 10.70
CA ILE A 99 -0.20 -16.65 11.11
C ILE A 99 0.86 -17.16 12.11
N VAL A 100 0.51 -18.17 12.93
CA VAL A 100 1.41 -18.77 13.93
C VAL A 100 2.65 -19.39 13.26
N ALA A 101 2.47 -20.07 12.13
CA ALA A 101 3.60 -20.63 11.37
C ALA A 101 4.55 -19.54 10.88
N THR A 102 4.01 -18.42 10.40
CA THR A 102 4.81 -17.27 9.96
C THR A 102 5.53 -16.63 11.14
N VAL A 103 4.86 -16.42 12.27
CA VAL A 103 5.47 -15.85 13.48
C VAL A 103 6.65 -16.72 13.94
N LYS A 104 6.47 -18.03 13.99
CA LYS A 104 7.55 -18.95 14.37
C LYS A 104 8.74 -18.82 13.41
N ALA A 105 8.52 -18.93 12.12
CA ALA A 105 9.59 -18.84 11.12
C ALA A 105 10.31 -17.46 11.16
N THR A 106 9.55 -16.38 11.39
CA THR A 106 10.12 -15.02 11.45
C THR A 106 10.98 -14.84 12.71
N ARG A 107 10.56 -15.35 13.86
CA ARG A 107 11.34 -15.32 15.11
C ARG A 107 12.62 -16.16 15.05
N GLU A 108 12.61 -17.25 14.29
CA GLU A 108 13.77 -18.13 14.07
C GLU A 108 14.78 -17.57 13.05
N ALA A 109 14.36 -16.64 12.20
CA ALA A 109 15.22 -16.03 11.17
C ALA A 109 16.14 -14.96 11.77
N SER A 110 17.36 -14.85 11.23
CA SER A 110 18.24 -13.73 11.57
C SER A 110 17.75 -12.42 10.96
N SER A 111 18.10 -11.27 11.58
CA SER A 111 17.77 -9.95 11.04
C SER A 111 18.26 -9.76 9.60
N GLY A 112 19.49 -10.24 9.29
CA GLY A 112 20.03 -10.19 7.92
C GLY A 112 19.21 -10.99 6.93
N ALA A 113 18.79 -12.22 7.28
CA ALA A 113 17.94 -13.04 6.41
C ALA A 113 16.55 -12.40 6.17
N LEU A 114 15.99 -11.73 7.18
CA LEU A 114 14.73 -10.99 7.05
C LEU A 114 14.90 -9.77 6.14
N GLU A 115 16.00 -9.02 6.30
CA GLU A 115 16.33 -7.86 5.49
C GLU A 115 16.52 -8.23 4.02
N ASP A 116 17.31 -9.28 3.72
CA ASP A 116 17.53 -9.78 2.37
C ASP A 116 16.23 -10.26 1.70
N ALA A 117 15.41 -11.01 2.43
CA ALA A 117 14.15 -11.50 1.92
C ALA A 117 13.15 -10.36 1.64
N ALA A 118 13.10 -9.35 2.50
CA ALA A 118 12.27 -8.16 2.30
C ALA A 118 12.78 -7.32 1.13
N ALA A 119 14.10 -7.11 1.01
CA ALA A 119 14.71 -6.40 -0.11
C ALA A 119 14.39 -7.05 -1.46
N LEU A 120 14.50 -8.39 -1.54
CA LEU A 120 14.17 -9.14 -2.76
C LEU A 120 12.69 -8.99 -3.16
N ARG A 121 11.78 -8.97 -2.17
CA ARG A 121 10.36 -8.71 -2.42
C ARG A 121 10.13 -7.28 -2.90
N LEU A 122 10.65 -6.29 -2.18
CA LEU A 122 10.52 -4.87 -2.51
C LEU A 122 11.07 -4.52 -3.89
N LYS A 123 12.14 -5.16 -4.32
CA LYS A 123 12.67 -5.01 -5.67
C LYS A 123 11.63 -5.35 -6.74
N ARG A 124 10.82 -6.41 -6.54
CA ARG A 124 9.76 -6.79 -7.48
C ARG A 124 8.66 -5.73 -7.59
N TRP A 125 8.31 -5.05 -6.46
CA TRP A 125 7.38 -3.91 -6.52
C TRP A 125 7.93 -2.78 -7.36
N PHE A 126 9.21 -2.48 -7.17
CA PHE A 126 9.86 -1.40 -7.89
C PHE A 126 9.95 -1.69 -9.39
N GLU A 127 10.39 -2.88 -9.75
CA GLU A 127 10.39 -3.38 -11.13
C GLU A 127 8.97 -3.39 -11.74
N GLY A 128 7.94 -3.51 -10.92
CA GLY A 128 6.52 -3.44 -11.29
C GLY A 128 5.95 -2.02 -11.35
N GLY A 129 6.77 -0.97 -11.16
CA GLY A 129 6.35 0.43 -11.25
C GLY A 129 5.80 1.03 -9.96
N ALA A 130 5.86 0.33 -8.82
CA ALA A 130 5.53 0.91 -7.53
C ALA A 130 6.75 1.65 -6.95
N THR A 131 6.66 2.97 -6.82
CA THR A 131 7.74 3.84 -6.32
C THR A 131 7.63 4.13 -4.82
N THR A 132 6.47 3.86 -4.23
CA THR A 132 6.21 3.97 -2.79
C THR A 132 5.40 2.77 -2.32
N VAL A 133 5.75 2.23 -1.15
CA VAL A 133 5.12 1.06 -0.53
C VAL A 133 4.88 1.35 0.94
N GLU A 134 3.66 1.13 1.40
CA GLU A 134 3.38 1.05 2.82
C GLU A 134 3.73 -0.36 3.30
N ALA A 135 4.61 -0.45 4.30
CA ALA A 135 5.14 -1.72 4.78
C ALA A 135 4.90 -1.91 6.28
N LYS A 136 4.15 -2.96 6.61
CA LYS A 136 3.79 -3.30 7.98
C LYS A 136 4.76 -4.30 8.58
N THR A 137 4.99 -4.16 9.90
CA THR A 137 5.53 -5.22 10.76
C THR A 137 4.44 -6.23 11.11
N GLY A 138 4.54 -6.95 12.23
CA GLY A 138 3.42 -7.76 12.76
C GLY A 138 3.60 -9.24 12.66
N TYR A 139 4.84 -9.73 12.45
CA TYR A 139 5.14 -11.16 12.45
C TYR A 139 6.13 -11.59 13.53
N HIS A 140 6.67 -10.67 14.33
CA HIS A 140 7.36 -11.04 15.56
C HIS A 140 6.40 -11.15 16.75
N LEU A 141 5.45 -10.22 16.86
CA LEU A 141 4.46 -10.13 17.93
C LEU A 141 5.11 -10.08 19.33
N GLU A 142 6.30 -9.50 19.39
CA GLU A 142 7.07 -9.20 20.63
C GLU A 142 7.86 -7.92 20.42
N ARG A 143 8.10 -7.18 21.52
CA ARG A 143 8.61 -5.81 21.45
C ARG A 143 9.89 -5.70 20.62
N GLU A 144 10.93 -6.43 20.99
CA GLU A 144 12.26 -6.27 20.37
C GLU A 144 12.25 -6.65 18.89
N GLY A 145 11.56 -7.74 18.53
CA GLY A 145 11.46 -8.18 17.14
C GLY A 145 10.64 -7.22 16.27
N GLU A 146 9.54 -6.64 16.80
CA GLU A 146 8.77 -5.62 16.08
C GLU A 146 9.59 -4.34 15.86
N LEU A 147 10.35 -3.88 16.88
CA LEU A 147 11.21 -2.71 16.74
C LEU A 147 12.36 -2.95 15.75
N GLU A 148 12.96 -4.14 15.74
CA GLU A 148 13.97 -4.49 14.75
C GLU A 148 13.38 -4.56 13.34
N SER A 149 12.15 -5.08 13.18
CA SER A 149 11.42 -5.08 11.92
C SER A 149 11.21 -3.66 11.39
N ILE A 150 10.87 -2.70 12.26
CA ILE A 150 10.74 -1.28 11.89
C ILE A 150 12.09 -0.75 11.38
N ARG A 151 13.20 -1.00 12.10
CA ARG A 151 14.53 -0.53 11.71
C ARG A 151 14.99 -1.11 10.37
N ILE A 152 14.73 -2.41 10.12
CA ILE A 152 15.00 -3.06 8.84
C ILE A 152 14.25 -2.34 7.71
N LEU A 153 12.94 -2.16 7.85
CA LEU A 153 12.12 -1.49 6.84
C LEU A 153 12.56 -0.03 6.61
N SER A 154 12.95 0.68 7.66
CA SER A 154 13.48 2.04 7.55
C SER A 154 14.77 2.09 6.75
N ARG A 155 15.74 1.20 7.04
CA ARG A 155 17.00 1.10 6.28
C ARG A 155 16.75 0.75 4.80
N LEU A 156 15.85 -0.19 4.55
CA LEU A 156 15.49 -0.56 3.16
C LEU A 156 14.86 0.61 2.40
N GLY A 157 14.07 1.47 3.06
CA GLY A 157 13.44 2.64 2.43
C GLY A 157 14.43 3.71 1.95
N GLU A 158 15.64 3.73 2.52
CA GLU A 158 16.72 4.66 2.11
C GLU A 158 17.47 4.20 0.86
N ARG A 159 17.36 2.92 0.50
CA ARG A 159 18.03 2.36 -0.66
C ARG A 159 17.46 2.93 -1.96
N PRO A 160 18.29 3.45 -2.88
CA PRO A 160 17.82 4.05 -4.13
C PRO A 160 17.27 3.03 -5.14
N ASP A 161 17.69 1.75 -5.03
CA ASP A 161 17.27 0.65 -5.89
C ASP A 161 15.97 -0.04 -5.43
N LEU A 162 15.31 0.48 -4.38
CA LEU A 162 14.05 0.01 -3.83
C LEU A 162 12.99 1.13 -3.82
N PRO A 163 11.69 0.81 -3.69
CA PRO A 163 10.67 1.83 -3.51
C PRO A 163 10.88 2.59 -2.19
N ARG A 164 10.33 3.79 -2.08
CA ARG A 164 10.22 4.49 -0.79
C ARG A 164 9.32 3.69 0.13
N ILE A 165 9.67 3.60 1.41
CA ILE A 165 8.91 2.81 2.38
C ILE A 165 8.27 3.73 3.41
N GLU A 166 6.97 3.58 3.60
CA GLU A 166 6.19 4.17 4.68
C GLU A 166 5.94 3.08 5.73
N VAL A 167 6.67 3.15 6.85
CA VAL A 167 6.71 2.06 7.84
C VAL A 167 5.51 2.13 8.77
N THR A 168 4.81 1.01 8.92
CA THR A 168 3.67 0.82 9.82
C THR A 168 4.00 -0.21 10.91
N PHE A 169 3.88 0.21 12.16
CA PHE A 169 3.92 -0.70 13.30
C PHE A 169 2.59 -1.45 13.42
N LEU A 170 2.64 -2.78 13.37
CA LEU A 170 1.47 -3.67 13.51
C LEU A 170 1.69 -4.74 14.59
N GLY A 171 2.14 -4.34 15.77
CA GLY A 171 2.26 -5.27 16.91
C GLY A 171 0.92 -5.93 17.31
N ALA A 172 -0.20 -5.31 16.94
CA ALA A 172 -1.54 -5.83 17.15
C ALA A 172 -2.10 -6.56 15.90
N HIS A 173 -1.31 -7.41 15.26
CA HIS A 173 -1.72 -8.22 14.11
C HIS A 173 -2.46 -9.51 14.57
N ALA A 174 -1.95 -10.17 15.59
CA ALA A 174 -2.57 -11.36 16.17
C ALA A 174 -2.13 -11.54 17.62
N LEU A 175 -2.74 -12.50 18.32
CA LEU A 175 -2.23 -12.92 19.63
C LEU A 175 -1.01 -13.84 19.44
N PRO A 176 0.14 -13.56 20.09
CA PRO A 176 1.29 -14.43 20.03
C PRO A 176 0.97 -15.84 20.55
N PRO A 177 1.52 -16.91 19.94
CA PRO A 177 1.19 -18.29 20.31
C PRO A 177 1.62 -18.68 21.73
N ASP A 178 2.61 -18.00 22.26
CA ASP A 178 3.20 -18.21 23.59
C ASP A 178 2.51 -17.43 24.73
N ARG A 179 1.52 -16.59 24.43
CA ARG A 179 0.85 -15.71 25.42
C ARG A 179 -0.46 -16.27 25.99
N GLY A 180 -0.92 -17.43 25.55
CA GLY A 180 -2.24 -17.95 25.91
C GLY A 180 -3.38 -17.00 25.54
N ALA A 181 -4.63 -17.33 25.84
CA ALA A 181 -5.82 -16.57 25.39
C ALA A 181 -6.03 -15.24 26.14
N LYS A 182 -5.04 -14.36 26.20
CA LYS A 182 -5.09 -13.11 26.97
C LYS A 182 -4.94 -11.85 26.10
N LEU A 183 -5.76 -11.72 25.02
CA LEU A 183 -5.76 -10.57 24.12
C LEU A 183 -5.78 -9.21 24.83
N GLY A 184 -6.60 -9.06 25.88
CA GLY A 184 -6.67 -7.78 26.61
C GLY A 184 -5.40 -7.39 27.36
N LYS A 185 -4.60 -8.37 27.85
CA LYS A 185 -3.28 -8.10 28.43
C LYS A 185 -2.28 -7.72 27.34
N TYR A 186 -2.28 -8.48 26.24
CA TYR A 186 -1.38 -8.24 25.10
C TYR A 186 -1.66 -6.86 24.44
N ALA A 187 -2.92 -6.47 24.27
CA ALA A 187 -3.28 -5.15 23.78
C ALA A 187 -2.69 -4.00 24.61
N LYS A 188 -2.66 -4.16 25.95
CA LYS A 188 -2.01 -3.19 26.84
C LYS A 188 -0.48 -3.18 26.72
N GLU A 189 0.13 -4.32 26.41
CA GLU A 189 1.56 -4.41 26.13
C GLU A 189 1.89 -3.69 24.82
N VAL A 190 1.17 -3.99 23.73
CA VAL A 190 1.34 -3.33 22.43
C VAL A 190 1.18 -1.82 22.52
N ALA A 191 0.18 -1.33 23.26
CA ALA A 191 -0.02 0.10 23.48
C ALA A 191 1.21 0.77 24.12
N ARG A 192 1.93 0.08 25.03
CA ARG A 192 3.15 0.58 25.65
C ARG A 192 4.35 0.61 24.70
N TRP A 193 4.33 -0.14 23.60
CA TRP A 193 5.41 -0.16 22.61
C TRP A 193 5.30 0.98 21.58
N CYS A 194 4.18 1.69 21.52
CA CYS A 194 3.97 2.75 20.54
C CYS A 194 5.04 3.86 20.58
N PRO A 195 5.49 4.38 21.74
CA PRO A 195 6.58 5.34 21.78
C PRO A 195 7.88 4.79 21.19
N ASP A 196 8.26 3.57 21.55
CA ASP A 196 9.46 2.92 21.04
C ASP A 196 9.36 2.64 19.52
N ALA A 197 8.16 2.30 19.02
CA ALA A 197 7.92 2.10 17.60
C ALA A 197 8.10 3.41 16.81
N HIS A 198 7.64 4.53 17.36
CA HIS A 198 7.88 5.85 16.76
C HIS A 198 9.39 6.19 16.74
N GLU A 199 10.09 6.00 17.85
CA GLU A 199 11.54 6.23 17.93
C GLU A 199 12.34 5.31 16.99
N ALA A 200 11.87 4.08 16.76
CA ALA A 200 12.48 3.13 15.81
C ALA A 200 12.27 3.51 14.35
N GLY A 201 11.38 4.48 14.03
CA GLY A 201 11.14 4.99 12.68
C GLY A 201 9.77 4.65 12.08
N ALA A 202 8.85 4.03 12.84
CA ALA A 202 7.49 3.87 12.37
C ALA A 202 6.78 5.21 12.26
N ARG A 203 6.02 5.38 11.19
CA ARG A 203 5.18 6.56 10.97
C ARG A 203 3.72 6.30 11.30
N PHE A 204 3.30 5.06 11.13
CA PHE A 204 1.92 4.62 11.33
C PHE A 204 1.83 3.53 12.39
N CYS A 205 0.65 3.40 13.00
CA CYS A 205 0.28 2.25 13.81
C CYS A 205 -1.03 1.67 13.29
N ASP A 206 -1.06 0.36 13.12
CA ASP A 206 -2.20 -0.39 12.65
C ASP A 206 -2.64 -1.45 13.68
N VAL A 207 -3.89 -1.83 13.61
CA VAL A 207 -4.50 -2.87 14.47
C VAL A 207 -5.42 -3.74 13.64
N PHE A 208 -5.37 -5.06 13.81
CA PHE A 208 -6.34 -5.97 13.22
C PHE A 208 -7.62 -6.00 14.08
N CYS A 209 -8.57 -5.12 13.75
CA CYS A 209 -9.84 -4.94 14.46
C CYS A 209 -10.93 -5.80 13.84
N ASP A 210 -10.98 -7.10 14.19
CA ASP A 210 -11.94 -8.02 13.61
C ASP A 210 -12.34 -9.15 14.56
N GLU A 211 -13.29 -9.99 14.14
CA GLU A 211 -13.73 -11.15 14.89
C GLU A 211 -12.60 -12.17 15.06
N GLY A 212 -12.37 -12.60 16.29
CA GLY A 212 -11.25 -13.49 16.63
C GLY A 212 -9.90 -12.79 16.86
N TYR A 213 -9.82 -11.50 16.58
CA TYR A 213 -8.65 -10.63 16.79
C TYR A 213 -8.94 -9.54 17.83
N PHE A 214 -8.50 -8.32 17.63
CA PHE A 214 -8.68 -7.25 18.62
C PHE A 214 -10.08 -6.64 18.51
N SER A 215 -10.78 -6.55 19.65
CA SER A 215 -12.07 -5.87 19.73
C SER A 215 -11.90 -4.36 19.49
N VAL A 216 -13.00 -3.68 19.13
CA VAL A 216 -13.05 -2.21 18.99
C VAL A 216 -12.49 -1.49 20.23
N SER A 217 -12.77 -1.98 21.44
CA SER A 217 -12.25 -1.39 22.68
C SER A 217 -10.74 -1.56 22.83
N GLN A 218 -10.19 -2.73 22.49
CA GLN A 218 -8.75 -2.99 22.53
C GLN A 218 -8.03 -2.20 21.43
N SER A 219 -8.58 -2.16 20.23
CA SER A 219 -8.06 -1.39 19.09
C SER A 219 -8.03 0.11 19.41
N ARG A 220 -9.11 0.64 19.99
CA ARG A 220 -9.17 2.03 20.46
C ARG A 220 -8.09 2.34 21.48
N HIS A 221 -7.84 1.43 22.43
CA HIS A 221 -6.81 1.63 23.44
C HIS A 221 -5.40 1.73 22.83
N ILE A 222 -5.09 0.83 21.89
CA ILE A 222 -3.80 0.81 21.19
C ILE A 222 -3.63 2.06 20.32
N LEU A 223 -4.64 2.39 19.50
CA LEU A 223 -4.55 3.52 18.57
C LEU A 223 -4.56 4.88 19.26
N LYS A 224 -5.16 5.01 20.45
CA LYS A 224 -5.01 6.21 21.27
C LYS A 224 -3.59 6.35 21.79
N ALA A 225 -2.98 5.26 22.29
CA ALA A 225 -1.58 5.28 22.67
C ALA A 225 -0.63 5.59 21.49
N ALA A 226 -0.99 5.12 20.29
CA ALA A 226 -0.27 5.46 19.06
C ALA A 226 -0.35 6.97 18.75
N LEU A 227 -1.53 7.58 18.84
CA LEU A 227 -1.71 9.02 18.67
C LEU A 227 -0.89 9.82 19.69
N ASP A 228 -0.92 9.42 20.97
CA ASP A 228 -0.12 10.04 22.02
C ASP A 228 1.39 9.94 21.72
N ALA A 229 1.81 8.86 21.06
CA ALA A 229 3.18 8.62 20.59
C ALA A 229 3.47 9.24 19.20
N LYS A 230 2.58 10.05 18.63
CA LYS A 230 2.71 10.70 17.32
C LYS A 230 2.71 9.74 16.12
N LEU A 231 2.24 8.52 16.28
CA LEU A 231 1.97 7.60 15.20
C LEU A 231 0.59 7.90 14.58
N ILE A 232 0.49 7.80 13.26
CA ILE A 232 -0.75 8.01 12.54
C ILE A 232 -1.55 6.70 12.53
N PRO A 233 -2.84 6.70 12.97
CA PRO A 233 -3.64 5.47 13.04
C PRO A 233 -4.02 4.95 11.65
N ARG A 234 -3.99 3.62 11.50
CA ARG A 234 -4.57 2.81 10.43
C ARG A 234 -5.37 1.67 11.05
N ILE A 235 -6.25 1.02 10.31
CA ILE A 235 -7.03 -0.09 10.85
C ILE A 235 -7.31 -1.11 9.76
N HIS A 236 -6.95 -2.40 9.97
CA HIS A 236 -7.63 -3.51 9.30
C HIS A 236 -9.05 -3.57 9.86
N ALA A 237 -10.04 -3.32 9.02
CA ALA A 237 -11.41 -3.07 9.46
C ALA A 237 -12.43 -3.88 8.67
N ASP A 238 -13.32 -4.56 9.40
CA ASP A 238 -14.49 -5.22 8.82
C ASP A 238 -14.11 -6.15 7.64
N GLU A 239 -13.01 -6.91 7.78
CA GLU A 239 -12.51 -7.84 6.76
C GLU A 239 -13.24 -9.18 6.83
N LEU A 240 -13.26 -9.83 8.00
CA LEU A 240 -13.87 -11.14 8.22
C LEU A 240 -15.33 -11.01 8.64
N ALA A 241 -15.62 -10.03 9.50
CA ALA A 241 -16.94 -9.71 10.01
C ALA A 241 -17.11 -8.18 10.17
N ARG A 242 -18.36 -7.71 10.20
CA ARG A 242 -18.65 -6.30 10.46
C ARG A 242 -18.61 -6.03 11.96
N THR A 243 -17.45 -5.73 12.51
CA THR A 243 -17.22 -5.54 13.95
C THR A 243 -17.33 -4.08 14.40
N GLY A 244 -17.31 -3.13 13.46
CA GLY A 244 -17.32 -1.70 13.73
C GLY A 244 -15.95 -1.04 13.64
N GLY A 245 -14.96 -1.70 13.01
CA GLY A 245 -13.65 -1.15 12.70
C GLY A 245 -13.73 0.13 11.87
N SER A 246 -14.61 0.16 10.87
CA SER A 246 -14.88 1.38 10.06
C SER A 246 -15.32 2.57 10.90
N LYS A 247 -16.19 2.36 11.89
CA LYS A 247 -16.64 3.43 12.80
C LYS A 247 -15.53 3.92 13.70
N LEU A 248 -14.69 2.99 14.19
CA LEU A 248 -13.53 3.33 15.00
C LEU A 248 -12.50 4.13 14.18
N ALA A 249 -12.28 3.76 12.92
CA ALA A 249 -11.43 4.52 12.00
C ALA A 249 -11.89 5.97 11.87
N ALA A 250 -13.19 6.18 11.67
CA ALA A 250 -13.79 7.51 11.58
C ALA A 250 -13.70 8.29 12.91
N GLU A 251 -13.96 7.62 14.05
CA GLU A 251 -13.85 8.22 15.40
C GLU A 251 -12.44 8.74 15.70
N LEU A 252 -11.42 8.00 15.29
CA LEU A 252 -10.02 8.34 15.55
C LEU A 252 -9.36 9.15 14.43
N HIS A 253 -10.12 9.51 13.38
CA HIS A 253 -9.57 10.13 12.17
C HIS A 253 -8.35 9.37 11.64
N ALA A 254 -8.46 8.04 11.59
CA ALA A 254 -7.43 7.20 11.00
C ALA A 254 -7.16 7.62 9.55
N VAL A 255 -5.92 7.54 9.09
CA VAL A 255 -5.60 7.89 7.70
C VAL A 255 -6.25 6.92 6.73
N SER A 256 -6.36 5.64 7.10
CA SER A 256 -7.04 4.63 6.29
C SER A 256 -7.80 3.60 7.14
N ALA A 257 -8.83 3.03 6.53
CA ALA A 257 -9.50 1.81 6.94
C ALA A 257 -9.34 0.80 5.81
N ASP A 258 -8.75 -0.35 6.12
CA ASP A 258 -8.24 -1.27 5.12
C ASP A 258 -9.14 -2.51 5.04
N HIS A 259 -9.27 -3.13 3.84
CA HIS A 259 -10.11 -4.26 3.44
C HIS A 259 -11.59 -3.95 3.25
N LEU A 260 -12.34 -3.69 4.32
CA LEU A 260 -13.75 -3.29 4.29
C LEU A 260 -14.69 -4.31 3.62
N LEU A 261 -14.34 -5.60 3.58
CA LEU A 261 -15.09 -6.64 2.86
C LEU A 261 -16.49 -6.87 3.42
N CYS A 262 -16.69 -6.56 4.71
CA CYS A 262 -17.96 -6.69 5.40
C CYS A 262 -18.63 -5.34 5.74
N ALA A 263 -18.02 -4.22 5.30
CA ALA A 263 -18.58 -2.88 5.47
C ALA A 263 -19.86 -2.68 4.65
N ASN A 264 -20.71 -1.77 5.06
CA ASN A 264 -21.94 -1.44 4.35
C ASN A 264 -22.01 0.04 3.95
N ARG A 265 -23.11 0.46 3.30
CA ARG A 265 -23.33 1.84 2.89
C ARG A 265 -23.20 2.85 4.03
N GLY A 266 -23.67 2.51 5.24
CA GLY A 266 -23.55 3.40 6.40
C GLY A 266 -22.10 3.62 6.83
N ASP A 267 -21.29 2.56 6.77
CA ASP A 267 -19.86 2.63 7.05
C ASP A 267 -19.15 3.47 5.98
N ALA A 268 -19.49 3.28 4.70
CA ALA A 268 -18.94 4.08 3.59
C ALA A 268 -19.18 5.59 3.78
N VAL A 269 -20.42 5.99 4.14
CA VAL A 269 -20.76 7.39 4.44
C VAL A 269 -19.98 7.90 5.65
N THR A 270 -19.79 7.07 6.67
CA THR A 270 -19.08 7.43 7.90
C THR A 270 -17.60 7.70 7.62
N LEU A 271 -16.94 6.81 6.85
CA LEU A 271 -15.54 6.95 6.43
C LEU A 271 -15.35 8.21 5.56
N ALA A 272 -16.22 8.39 4.55
CA ALA A 272 -16.14 9.55 3.66
C ALA A 272 -16.25 10.88 4.42
N ARG A 273 -17.21 11.00 5.35
CA ARG A 273 -17.39 12.21 6.17
C ARG A 273 -16.21 12.51 7.09
N ALA A 274 -15.52 11.47 7.55
CA ALA A 274 -14.34 11.60 8.41
C ALA A 274 -13.04 11.82 7.63
N GLY A 275 -13.07 11.75 6.28
CA GLY A 275 -11.89 11.86 5.43
C GLY A 275 -10.96 10.64 5.50
N VAL A 276 -11.46 9.51 5.96
CA VAL A 276 -10.69 8.26 6.05
C VAL A 276 -10.60 7.62 4.67
N VAL A 277 -9.40 7.29 4.22
CA VAL A 277 -9.19 6.58 2.95
C VAL A 277 -9.61 5.12 3.07
N ALA A 278 -10.38 4.64 2.10
CA ALA A 278 -10.75 3.23 1.99
C ALA A 278 -9.67 2.49 1.19
N THR A 279 -8.79 1.74 1.86
CA THR A 279 -7.73 0.98 1.19
C THR A 279 -8.21 -0.44 0.91
N LEU A 280 -8.29 -0.80 -0.37
CA LEU A 280 -8.86 -2.05 -0.84
C LEU A 280 -7.80 -2.97 -1.42
N ALA A 281 -7.88 -4.26 -1.10
CA ALA A 281 -6.95 -5.30 -1.54
C ALA A 281 -7.67 -6.36 -2.39
N PRO A 282 -7.66 -6.23 -3.75
CA PRO A 282 -8.39 -7.16 -4.61
C PRO A 282 -7.94 -8.62 -4.49
N GLY A 283 -6.65 -8.86 -4.25
CA GLY A 283 -6.09 -10.20 -4.09
C GLY A 283 -6.67 -10.93 -2.88
N THR A 284 -6.70 -10.26 -1.73
CA THR A 284 -7.28 -10.78 -0.49
C THR A 284 -8.79 -10.94 -0.59
N ALA A 285 -9.47 -9.95 -1.20
CA ALA A 285 -10.91 -10.04 -1.46
C ALA A 285 -11.27 -11.31 -2.25
N MET A 286 -10.50 -11.64 -3.29
CA MET A 286 -10.67 -12.87 -4.07
C MET A 286 -10.35 -14.12 -3.25
N SER A 287 -9.30 -14.10 -2.45
CA SER A 287 -8.89 -15.24 -1.61
C SER A 287 -9.93 -15.56 -0.53
N ILE A 288 -10.56 -14.54 0.04
CA ILE A 288 -11.63 -14.68 1.05
C ILE A 288 -13.00 -14.97 0.40
N GLY A 289 -13.18 -14.59 -0.87
CA GLY A 289 -14.45 -14.75 -1.59
C GLY A 289 -15.51 -13.70 -1.23
N LYS A 290 -15.08 -12.53 -0.74
CA LYS A 290 -15.95 -11.38 -0.41
C LYS A 290 -15.47 -10.12 -1.11
N LEU A 291 -16.39 -9.25 -1.53
CA LEU A 291 -16.05 -7.99 -2.19
C LEU A 291 -16.43 -6.79 -1.31
N PRO A 292 -15.57 -5.75 -1.22
CA PRO A 292 -15.89 -4.53 -0.50
C PRO A 292 -17.01 -3.75 -1.23
N PRO A 293 -17.72 -2.85 -0.54
CA PRO A 293 -18.81 -2.05 -1.13
C PRO A 293 -18.27 -0.87 -1.95
N VAL A 294 -17.56 -1.17 -3.04
CA VAL A 294 -16.85 -0.16 -3.87
C VAL A 294 -17.78 0.92 -4.42
N LYS A 295 -18.98 0.52 -4.86
CA LYS A 295 -19.99 1.45 -5.40
C LYS A 295 -20.50 2.41 -4.32
N GLU A 296 -20.74 1.90 -3.13
CA GLU A 296 -21.21 2.65 -1.97
C GLU A 296 -20.11 3.62 -1.46
N LEU A 297 -18.86 3.18 -1.45
CA LEU A 297 -17.71 4.02 -1.11
C LEU A 297 -17.57 5.17 -2.12
N ALA A 298 -17.59 4.87 -3.42
CA ALA A 298 -17.52 5.89 -4.47
C ALA A 298 -18.72 6.85 -4.42
N ALA A 299 -19.94 6.34 -4.24
CA ALA A 299 -21.16 7.16 -4.12
C ALA A 299 -21.17 8.05 -2.88
N ALA A 300 -20.52 7.63 -1.79
CA ALA A 300 -20.34 8.43 -0.59
C ALA A 300 -19.23 9.50 -0.74
N GLY A 301 -18.45 9.48 -1.83
CA GLY A 301 -17.32 10.38 -2.04
C GLY A 301 -16.08 9.99 -1.22
N ALA A 302 -15.99 8.72 -0.77
CA ALA A 302 -14.79 8.24 -0.09
C ALA A 302 -13.60 8.18 -1.07
N VAL A 303 -12.43 8.60 -0.61
CA VAL A 303 -11.19 8.33 -1.34
C VAL A 303 -10.89 6.85 -1.26
N ILE A 304 -10.63 6.23 -2.42
CA ILE A 304 -10.25 4.82 -2.50
C ILE A 304 -8.76 4.74 -2.80
N ALA A 305 -8.05 3.89 -2.07
CA ALA A 305 -6.69 3.45 -2.37
C ALA A 305 -6.67 1.96 -2.69
N LEU A 306 -5.62 1.50 -3.35
CA LEU A 306 -5.39 0.09 -3.66
C LEU A 306 -4.08 -0.39 -3.01
N GLY A 307 -4.09 -1.63 -2.55
CA GLY A 307 -2.91 -2.32 -2.06
C GLY A 307 -2.86 -3.76 -2.53
N THR A 308 -1.66 -4.34 -2.57
CA THR A 308 -1.49 -5.76 -2.87
C THR A 308 -1.93 -6.63 -1.71
N ASP A 309 -1.87 -6.11 -0.51
CA ASP A 309 -1.91 -6.88 0.73
C ASP A 309 -0.98 -8.10 0.66
N HIS A 310 0.22 -7.89 0.10
CA HIS A 310 1.18 -8.98 0.01
C HIS A 310 1.50 -9.51 1.41
N ASN A 311 1.20 -10.77 1.61
CA ASN A 311 1.44 -11.47 2.86
C ASN A 311 1.60 -12.99 2.58
N PRO A 312 2.16 -13.78 3.49
CA PRO A 312 2.37 -15.21 3.25
C PRO A 312 1.07 -16.04 3.23
N GLY A 313 -0.08 -15.45 3.60
CA GLY A 313 -1.34 -16.17 3.81
C GLY A 313 -2.34 -16.04 2.67
N THR A 314 -2.77 -14.82 2.35
CA THR A 314 -3.93 -14.55 1.51
C THR A 314 -3.59 -13.98 0.14
N SER A 315 -2.45 -13.27 0.01
CA SER A 315 -2.06 -12.61 -1.23
C SER A 315 -0.56 -12.66 -1.46
N GLY A 316 -0.09 -13.35 -2.48
CA GLY A 316 1.31 -13.37 -2.92
C GLY A 316 1.64 -12.31 -3.98
N ILE A 317 0.74 -11.35 -4.23
CA ILE A 317 0.87 -10.35 -5.29
C ILE A 317 1.92 -9.32 -4.90
N THR A 318 2.84 -9.02 -5.84
CA THR A 318 3.84 -7.92 -5.73
C THR A 318 3.72 -6.92 -6.87
N SER A 319 2.71 -7.04 -7.71
CA SER A 319 2.50 -6.21 -8.90
C SER A 319 1.30 -5.29 -8.73
N MET A 320 1.53 -3.99 -8.59
CA MET A 320 0.45 -3.00 -8.54
C MET A 320 -0.27 -2.85 -9.87
N SER A 321 0.37 -3.11 -11.02
CA SER A 321 -0.32 -3.15 -12.31
C SER A 321 -1.36 -4.27 -12.38
N LEU A 322 -1.06 -5.44 -11.79
CA LEU A 322 -2.04 -6.52 -11.63
C LEU A 322 -3.18 -6.11 -10.68
N VAL A 323 -2.87 -5.44 -9.56
CA VAL A 323 -3.89 -4.93 -8.63
C VAL A 323 -4.85 -3.95 -9.32
N VAL A 324 -4.32 -3.05 -10.16
CA VAL A 324 -5.14 -2.14 -10.99
C VAL A 324 -6.05 -2.94 -11.95
N ALA A 325 -5.50 -3.95 -12.63
CA ALA A 325 -6.29 -4.83 -13.52
C ALA A 325 -7.40 -5.56 -12.75
N MET A 326 -7.10 -6.07 -11.56
CA MET A 326 -8.08 -6.73 -10.68
C MET A 326 -9.15 -5.75 -10.19
N ALA A 327 -8.78 -4.51 -9.84
CA ALA A 327 -9.75 -3.49 -9.46
C ALA A 327 -10.75 -3.19 -10.59
N VAL A 328 -10.29 -3.16 -11.83
CA VAL A 328 -11.18 -3.04 -12.99
C VAL A 328 -12.03 -4.30 -13.19
N GLY A 329 -11.41 -5.47 -13.22
CA GLY A 329 -12.09 -6.74 -13.53
C GLY A 329 -13.04 -7.20 -12.42
N VAL A 330 -12.62 -7.10 -11.14
CA VAL A 330 -13.32 -7.64 -9.98
C VAL A 330 -14.17 -6.56 -9.28
N PHE A 331 -13.59 -5.40 -8.99
CA PHE A 331 -14.29 -4.31 -8.29
C PHE A 331 -15.12 -3.43 -9.21
N LYS A 332 -15.04 -3.65 -10.55
CA LYS A 332 -15.77 -2.90 -11.59
C LYS A 332 -15.49 -1.40 -11.58
N MET A 333 -14.28 -1.02 -11.20
CA MET A 333 -13.79 0.34 -11.36
C MET A 333 -13.46 0.62 -12.84
N SER A 334 -13.55 1.88 -13.28
CA SER A 334 -12.93 2.24 -14.55
C SER A 334 -11.40 2.21 -14.46
N ALA A 335 -10.68 2.08 -15.58
CA ALA A 335 -9.22 2.11 -15.58
C ALA A 335 -8.67 3.40 -14.93
N ALA A 336 -9.29 4.54 -15.23
CA ALA A 336 -8.92 5.83 -14.64
C ALA A 336 -9.14 5.86 -13.12
N GLN A 337 -10.28 5.33 -12.62
CA GLN A 337 -10.53 5.22 -11.18
C GLN A 337 -9.51 4.31 -10.49
N ALA A 338 -9.21 3.15 -11.08
CA ALA A 338 -8.24 2.21 -10.51
C ALA A 338 -6.82 2.79 -10.50
N LEU A 339 -6.40 3.48 -11.57
CA LEU A 339 -5.12 4.20 -11.62
C LEU A 339 -5.05 5.33 -10.58
N THR A 340 -6.11 6.15 -10.47
CA THR A 340 -6.19 7.20 -9.45
C THR A 340 -6.08 6.60 -8.04
N ALA A 341 -6.75 5.46 -7.80
CA ALA A 341 -6.67 4.76 -6.51
C ALA A 341 -5.27 4.19 -6.22
N ALA A 342 -4.54 3.74 -7.26
CA ALA A 342 -3.17 3.23 -7.15
C ALA A 342 -2.09 4.33 -7.16
N THR A 343 -2.46 5.59 -7.32
CA THR A 343 -1.56 6.75 -7.36
C THR A 343 -1.96 7.79 -6.32
N VAL A 344 -2.88 8.69 -6.62
CA VAL A 344 -3.35 9.75 -5.70
C VAL A 344 -3.99 9.16 -4.45
N GLY A 345 -4.89 8.18 -4.60
CA GLY A 345 -5.52 7.49 -3.46
C GLY A 345 -4.48 6.82 -2.56
N GLY A 346 -3.51 6.12 -3.17
CA GLY A 346 -2.39 5.53 -2.45
C GLY A 346 -1.56 6.57 -1.69
N ALA A 347 -1.26 7.72 -2.31
CA ALA A 347 -0.52 8.81 -1.66
C ALA A 347 -1.27 9.35 -0.42
N LEU A 348 -2.56 9.58 -0.55
CA LEU A 348 -3.41 10.04 0.55
C LEU A 348 -3.50 9.00 1.67
N SER A 349 -3.59 7.70 1.33
CA SER A 349 -3.60 6.60 2.29
C SER A 349 -2.32 6.52 3.13
N VAL A 350 -1.18 6.96 2.57
CA VAL A 350 0.08 7.04 3.30
C VAL A 350 0.40 8.48 3.75
N SER A 351 -0.61 9.33 3.83
CA SER A 351 -0.49 10.73 4.30
C SER A 351 0.62 11.51 3.57
N ARG A 352 0.68 11.37 2.24
CA ARG A 352 1.59 12.10 1.36
C ARG A 352 0.79 12.97 0.38
N SER A 353 1.22 14.22 0.25
CA SER A 353 0.65 15.19 -0.69
C SER A 353 1.65 15.61 -1.78
N ASP A 354 2.87 15.09 -1.72
CA ASP A 354 3.99 15.46 -2.58
C ASP A 354 4.20 14.48 -3.74
N ARG A 355 3.36 13.46 -3.89
CA ARG A 355 3.47 12.40 -4.90
C ARG A 355 2.12 11.82 -5.31
N GLY A 356 2.10 10.88 -6.25
CA GLY A 356 0.89 10.22 -6.73
C GLY A 356 0.20 10.96 -7.87
N ALA A 357 0.66 12.17 -8.21
CA ALA A 357 0.18 12.94 -9.37
C ALA A 357 1.36 13.44 -10.21
N VAL A 358 1.11 13.69 -11.51
CA VAL A 358 2.06 14.37 -12.39
C VAL A 358 1.62 15.83 -12.49
N ALA A 359 2.22 16.67 -11.66
CA ALA A 359 1.94 18.09 -11.57
C ALA A 359 3.18 18.86 -11.07
N PRO A 360 3.29 20.17 -11.33
CA PRO A 360 4.39 20.98 -10.81
C PRO A 360 4.56 20.82 -9.29
N SER A 361 5.80 20.82 -8.83
CA SER A 361 6.25 20.63 -7.43
C SER A 361 6.11 19.23 -6.87
N MET A 362 5.44 18.30 -7.55
CA MET A 362 5.39 16.89 -7.14
C MET A 362 6.76 16.21 -7.30
N VAL A 363 7.02 15.20 -6.49
CA VAL A 363 8.19 14.34 -6.63
C VAL A 363 8.15 13.68 -8.02
N ALA A 364 9.29 13.68 -8.71
CA ALA A 364 9.43 13.10 -10.04
C ALA A 364 9.54 11.56 -10.00
N ASP A 365 8.60 10.93 -9.31
CA ASP A 365 8.40 9.49 -9.32
C ASP A 365 7.44 9.16 -10.46
N LEU A 366 7.96 8.64 -11.58
CA LEU A 366 7.23 8.45 -12.83
C LEU A 366 7.43 7.04 -13.38
N VAL A 367 6.48 6.59 -14.19
CA VAL A 367 6.57 5.29 -14.90
C VAL A 367 6.16 5.47 -16.35
N LEU A 368 7.03 5.04 -17.25
CA LEU A 368 6.74 4.82 -18.67
C LEU A 368 6.35 3.35 -18.85
N TRP A 369 5.17 3.10 -19.38
CA TRP A 369 4.61 1.76 -19.55
C TRP A 369 4.85 1.19 -20.95
N GLU A 370 4.85 -0.15 -21.04
CA GLU A 370 4.79 -0.89 -22.31
C GLU A 370 3.36 -0.81 -22.90
N ALA A 371 2.83 0.39 -22.99
CA ALA A 371 1.48 0.70 -23.44
C ALA A 371 1.39 2.13 -23.94
N ASP A 372 0.40 2.42 -24.74
CA ASP A 372 0.07 3.74 -25.27
C ASP A 372 -1.24 4.32 -24.72
N HIS A 373 -1.98 3.54 -23.91
CA HIS A 373 -3.28 3.93 -23.38
C HIS A 373 -3.51 3.33 -22.00
N GLU A 374 -4.13 4.08 -21.09
CA GLU A 374 -4.44 3.64 -19.72
C GLU A 374 -5.39 2.43 -19.64
N GLY A 375 -6.19 2.21 -20.68
CA GLY A 375 -7.00 1.01 -20.83
C GLY A 375 -6.21 -0.30 -20.87
N ALA A 376 -4.91 -0.24 -21.16
CA ALA A 376 -4.04 -1.41 -21.16
C ALA A 376 -3.97 -2.08 -19.78
N PHE A 377 -4.09 -1.33 -18.69
CA PHE A 377 -4.15 -1.91 -17.35
C PHE A 377 -5.32 -2.89 -17.15
N ALA A 378 -6.45 -2.64 -17.81
CA ALA A 378 -7.61 -3.52 -17.75
C ALA A 378 -7.50 -4.73 -18.70
N TRP A 379 -6.68 -4.61 -19.73
CA TRP A 379 -6.56 -5.59 -20.82
C TRP A 379 -5.33 -6.49 -20.67
N ALA A 380 -4.17 -5.90 -20.39
CA ALA A 380 -2.90 -6.60 -20.32
C ALA A 380 -2.56 -6.98 -18.86
N TYR A 381 -3.08 -8.11 -18.39
CA TYR A 381 -2.69 -8.64 -17.09
C TYR A 381 -1.18 -8.89 -17.07
N GLY A 382 -0.48 -8.20 -16.15
CA GLY A 382 0.98 -8.26 -16.10
C GLY A 382 1.69 -7.19 -16.94
N LEU A 383 1.00 -6.08 -17.26
CA LEU A 383 1.59 -4.90 -17.89
C LEU A 383 2.86 -4.47 -17.12
N LYS A 384 3.97 -4.29 -17.85
CA LYS A 384 5.27 -3.96 -17.28
C LYS A 384 5.64 -2.51 -17.55
N PRO A 385 6.39 -1.88 -16.64
CA PRO A 385 7.11 -0.66 -16.94
C PRO A 385 8.19 -0.89 -18.01
N ARG A 386 8.31 0.07 -18.91
CA ARG A 386 9.45 0.20 -19.82
C ARG A 386 10.60 0.98 -19.14
N ARG A 387 10.23 1.88 -18.23
CA ARG A 387 11.15 2.66 -17.40
C ARG A 387 10.46 3.18 -16.14
N VAL A 388 11.20 3.22 -15.06
CA VAL A 388 10.77 3.79 -13.78
C VAL A 388 11.76 4.90 -13.39
N TRP A 389 11.27 6.06 -13.00
CA TRP A 389 12.07 7.12 -12.39
C TRP A 389 11.68 7.25 -10.92
N ARG A 390 12.68 7.32 -10.05
CA ARG A 390 12.52 7.65 -8.64
C ARG A 390 13.23 8.98 -8.36
N GLY A 391 12.46 10.04 -8.08
CA GLY A 391 13.01 11.39 -7.92
C GLY A 391 13.79 11.85 -9.17
N GLY A 392 13.22 11.67 -10.37
CA GLY A 392 13.83 12.07 -11.64
C GLY A 392 14.99 11.20 -12.14
N VAL A 393 15.45 10.25 -11.30
CA VAL A 393 16.54 9.33 -11.65
C VAL A 393 15.95 8.05 -12.23
N PRO A 394 16.33 7.68 -13.48
CA PRO A 394 15.88 6.42 -14.06
C PRO A 394 16.54 5.25 -13.34
N ILE A 395 15.74 4.22 -13.04
CA ILE A 395 16.23 2.97 -12.46
C ILE A 395 16.19 1.91 -13.54
N SER A 396 17.32 1.24 -13.71
CA SER A 396 17.54 0.19 -14.72
C SER A 396 17.22 -1.21 -14.16
#